data_192148e3dcf06632d37c80977f454f0d
#
_entry.id   192148e3dcf06632d37c80977f454f0d
#
_cell.length_a   1.000
_cell.length_b   1.000
_cell.length_c   1.000
_cell.angle_alpha   90.00
_cell.angle_beta   90.00
_cell.angle_gamma   90.00
#
_symmetry.space_group_name_H-M   'P 1'
#
loop_
_entity.id
_entity.type
_entity.pdbx_description
1 polymer ?
#
loop_
_entity_poly.entity_id
_entity_poly.type
_entity_poly.pdbx_seq_one_letter_code
_entity_poly.pdbx_strand_id
1 'polypeptide(L)' 'MATEVDVKPVRSRDLALIGYDNASSILEVVFRAGGVYRYKGVPENVYHGLMAAPSHGTFFQKHVKAQYSFVKVS' A
#
# COMPACT_ATOMS: atom_id res chain seq x y z
N MET A 1 11.66 -14.97 -10.60
CA MET A 1 11.12 -13.86 -11.40
C MET A 1 10.64 -12.77 -10.46
N ALA A 2 11.05 -11.53 -10.69
CA ALA A 2 10.65 -10.43 -9.84
C ALA A 2 9.15 -10.16 -9.98
N THR A 3 8.48 -9.95 -8.86
CA THR A 3 7.07 -9.61 -8.86
C THR A 3 6.94 -8.11 -9.13
N GLU A 4 6.24 -7.76 -10.17
CA GLU A 4 5.89 -6.38 -10.43
C GLU A 4 4.51 -6.11 -9.86
N VAL A 5 4.42 -5.07 -9.05
CA VAL A 5 3.15 -4.63 -8.50
C VAL A 5 2.70 -3.42 -9.28
N ASP A 6 1.52 -3.51 -9.90
CA ASP A 6 0.94 -2.37 -10.59
C ASP A 6 0.50 -1.34 -9.57
N VAL A 7 1.12 -0.17 -9.63
CA VAL A 7 0.79 0.92 -8.72
C VAL A 7 -0.01 1.98 -9.46
N LYS A 8 -0.96 2.59 -8.74
CA LYS A 8 -1.83 3.63 -9.28
C LYS A 8 -1.69 4.88 -8.46
N PRO A 9 -1.71 6.06 -9.09
CA PRO A 9 -1.65 7.31 -8.34
C PRO A 9 -2.92 7.52 -7.53
N VAL A 10 -2.75 8.08 -6.34
CA VAL A 10 -3.87 8.40 -5.46
C VAL A 10 -3.75 9.85 -5.01
N ARG A 11 -4.88 10.43 -4.63
CA ARG A 11 -4.91 11.77 -4.06
C ARG A 11 -4.80 11.65 -2.55
N SER A 12 -3.60 11.90 -2.04
CA SER A 12 -3.34 11.82 -0.62
C SER A 12 -2.21 12.77 -0.29
N ARG A 13 -2.22 13.29 0.94
CA ARG A 13 -1.14 14.13 1.42
C ARG A 13 0.17 13.36 1.49
N ASP A 14 0.11 12.13 1.96
CA ASP A 14 1.31 11.34 2.27
C ASP A 14 1.62 10.25 1.25
N LEU A 15 0.59 9.73 0.59
CA LEU A 15 0.73 8.60 -0.32
C LEU A 15 0.65 9.07 -1.76
N ALA A 16 1.62 8.67 -2.57
CA ALA A 16 1.65 9.04 -3.99
C ALA A 16 1.07 7.95 -4.87
N LEU A 17 1.47 6.69 -4.64
CA LEU A 17 1.05 5.55 -5.44
C LEU A 17 0.71 4.39 -4.51
N ILE A 18 -0.30 3.61 -4.88
CA ILE A 18 -0.69 2.40 -4.17
C ILE A 18 -0.91 1.29 -5.19
N GLY A 19 -0.39 0.10 -4.90
CA GLY A 19 -0.61 -1.06 -5.73
C GLY A 19 -0.78 -2.32 -4.89
N TYR A 20 -1.35 -3.34 -5.48
CA TYR A 20 -1.60 -4.59 -4.78
C TYR A 20 -1.38 -5.77 -5.70
N ASP A 21 -0.69 -6.79 -5.20
CA ASP A 21 -0.51 -8.05 -5.89
C ASP A 21 -1.33 -9.11 -5.16
N ASN A 22 -2.43 -9.52 -5.79
CA ASN A 22 -3.35 -10.47 -5.21
C ASN A 22 -2.71 -11.86 -5.03
N ALA A 23 -1.82 -12.25 -5.93
CA ALA A 23 -1.20 -13.57 -5.87
C ALA A 23 -0.29 -13.73 -4.65
N SER A 24 0.42 -12.68 -4.26
CA SER A 24 1.34 -12.71 -3.13
C SER A 24 0.81 -12.00 -1.89
N SER A 25 -0.36 -11.37 -1.97
CA SER A 25 -0.95 -10.57 -0.90
C SER A 25 -0.02 -9.43 -0.45
N ILE A 26 0.65 -8.81 -1.41
CA ILE A 26 1.57 -7.72 -1.14
C ILE A 26 0.92 -6.39 -1.53
N LEU A 27 0.92 -5.46 -0.58
CA LEU A 27 0.48 -4.09 -0.81
C LEU A 27 1.72 -3.21 -0.94
N GLU A 28 1.87 -2.56 -2.09
CA GLU A 28 2.98 -1.64 -2.30
C GLU A 28 2.50 -0.20 -2.14
N VAL A 29 3.25 0.57 -1.38
CA VAL A 29 2.92 1.97 -1.12
C VAL A 29 4.14 2.82 -1.42
N VAL A 30 3.95 3.86 -2.22
CA VAL A 30 4.98 4.85 -2.51
C VAL A 30 4.57 6.15 -1.83
N PHE A 31 5.43 6.66 -0.97
CA PHE A 31 5.16 7.89 -0.23
C PHE A 31 5.60 9.11 -1.01
N ARG A 32 4.89 10.21 -0.86
CA ARG A 32 5.24 11.47 -1.55
C ARG A 32 6.61 12.00 -1.13
N ALA A 33 6.97 11.79 0.12
CA ALA A 33 8.27 12.21 0.62
C ALA A 33 9.41 11.34 0.12
N GLY A 34 9.09 10.23 -0.55
CA GLY A 34 10.05 9.26 -1.04
C GLY A 34 9.92 7.95 -0.28
N GLY A 35 10.42 6.88 -0.89
CA GLY A 35 10.39 5.57 -0.25
C GLY A 35 9.28 4.68 -0.81
N VAL A 36 9.64 3.46 -1.12
CA VAL A 36 8.74 2.43 -1.62
C VAL A 36 8.73 1.30 -0.60
N TYR A 37 7.55 0.94 -0.11
CA TYR A 37 7.39 -0.06 0.93
C TYR A 37 6.43 -1.14 0.45
N ARG A 38 6.74 -2.39 0.77
CA ARG A 38 5.86 -3.53 0.48
C ARG A 38 5.42 -4.17 1.78
N TYR A 39 4.11 -4.18 2.02
CA TYR A 39 3.50 -4.77 3.21
C TYR A 39 3.04 -6.18 2.87
N LYS A 40 3.37 -7.14 3.74
CA LYS A 40 3.14 -8.57 3.49
C LYS A 40 1.88 -9.06 4.18
N GLY A 41 1.23 -10.03 3.54
CA GLY A 41 0.08 -10.69 4.13
C GLY A 41 -1.16 -9.82 4.21
N VAL A 42 -1.27 -8.84 3.32
CA VAL A 42 -2.41 -7.92 3.32
C VAL A 42 -3.55 -8.55 2.53
N PRO A 43 -4.72 -8.77 3.13
CA PRO A 43 -5.86 -9.31 2.40
C PRO A 43 -6.38 -8.32 1.37
N GLU A 44 -7.00 -8.84 0.32
CA GLU A 44 -7.54 -8.02 -0.75
C GLU A 44 -8.57 -7.01 -0.25
N ASN A 45 -9.39 -7.39 0.73
CA ASN A 45 -10.39 -6.49 1.27
C ASN A 45 -9.77 -5.25 1.95
N VAL A 46 -8.58 -5.39 2.51
CA VAL A 46 -7.87 -4.25 3.10
C VAL A 46 -7.42 -3.30 2.00
N TYR A 47 -6.90 -3.83 0.90
CA TYR A 47 -6.54 -3.00 -0.26
C TYR A 47 -7.75 -2.25 -0.80
N HIS A 48 -8.88 -2.94 -0.98
CA HIS A 48 -10.09 -2.29 -1.47
C HIS A 48 -10.59 -1.22 -0.51
N GLY A 49 -10.54 -1.49 0.79
CA GLY A 49 -10.90 -0.50 1.79
C GLY A 49 -10.01 0.74 1.75
N LEU A 50 -8.71 0.52 1.56
CA LEU A 50 -7.75 1.60 1.45
C LEU A 50 -8.04 2.49 0.23
N MET A 51 -8.32 1.86 -0.93
CA MET A 51 -8.58 2.60 -2.16
C MET A 51 -9.90 3.36 -2.11
N ALA A 52 -10.88 2.85 -1.38
CA ALA A 52 -12.21 3.47 -1.25
C ALA A 52 -12.29 4.47 -0.10
N ALA A 53 -11.27 4.55 0.75
CA ALA A 53 -11.31 5.38 1.96
C ALA A 53 -11.35 6.87 1.61
N PRO A 54 -12.12 7.67 2.35
CA PRO A 54 -12.11 9.12 2.15
C PRO A 54 -10.73 9.75 2.38
N SER A 55 -9.94 9.14 3.29
CA SER A 55 -8.56 9.52 3.51
C SER A 55 -7.69 8.28 3.44
N HIS A 56 -6.92 8.17 2.36
CA HIS A 56 -6.01 7.03 2.18
C HIS A 56 -4.96 6.99 3.30
N GLY A 57 -4.42 8.14 3.67
CA GLY A 57 -3.39 8.21 4.70
C GLY A 57 -3.90 7.75 6.06
N THR A 58 -5.08 8.19 6.44
CA THR A 58 -5.69 7.79 7.72
C THR A 58 -5.97 6.29 7.76
N PHE A 59 -6.55 5.78 6.68
CA PHE A 59 -6.83 4.34 6.59
C PHE A 59 -5.53 3.53 6.66
N PHE A 60 -4.53 3.95 5.91
CA PHE A 60 -3.24 3.29 5.90
C PHE A 60 -2.64 3.22 7.30
N GLN A 61 -2.63 4.33 8.03
CA GLN A 61 -2.07 4.38 9.37
C GLN A 61 -2.78 3.45 10.33
N LYS A 62 -4.11 3.39 10.26
CA LYS A 62 -4.92 2.61 11.20
C LYS A 62 -4.95 1.13 10.86
N HIS A 63 -5.02 0.79 9.58
CA HIS A 63 -5.35 -0.57 9.16
C HIS A 63 -4.21 -1.31 8.45
N VAL A 64 -3.14 -0.63 8.09
CA VAL A 64 -2.01 -1.25 7.42
C VAL A 64 -0.73 -1.12 8.22
N LYS A 65 -0.33 0.11 8.51
CA LYS A 65 0.98 0.38 9.12
C LYS A 65 1.16 -0.34 10.46
N ALA A 66 0.11 -0.39 11.27
CA ALA A 66 0.16 -1.00 12.59
C ALA A 66 -0.15 -2.49 12.59
N GLN A 67 -0.60 -3.05 11.46
CA GLN A 67 -1.13 -4.40 11.40
C GLN A 67 -0.24 -5.38 10.65
N TYR A 68 0.57 -4.92 9.71
CA TYR A 68 1.33 -5.80 8.82
C TYR A 68 2.80 -5.45 8.81
N SER A 69 3.64 -6.47 8.61
CA SER A 69 5.07 -6.27 8.46
C SER A 69 5.38 -5.76 7.05
N PHE A 70 6.52 -5.12 6.91
CA PHE A 70 6.88 -4.53 5.63
C PHE A 70 8.37 -4.66 5.34
N VAL A 71 8.70 -4.47 4.06
CA VAL A 71 10.08 -4.36 3.59
C VAL A 71 10.18 -3.04 2.82
N LYS A 72 11.18 -2.25 3.14
CA LYS A 72 11.47 -1.06 2.35
C LYS A 72 12.28 -1.48 1.13
N VAL A 73 11.77 -1.22 -0.08
CA VAL A 73 12.42 -1.68 -1.32
C VAL A 73 13.15 -0.56 -2.06
N SER A 74 12.87 0.69 -1.69
CA SER A 74 13.55 1.78 -2.37
C SER A 74 13.55 3.05 -1.54
#